data_0118b4428ad08e725b41380e22b74c1a
#
_entry.id   0118b4428ad08e725b41380e22b74c1a
#
_cell.length_a   1.000
_cell.length_b   1.000
_cell.length_c   1.000
_cell.angle_alpha   90.00
_cell.angle_beta   90.00
_cell.angle_gamma   90.00
#
_symmetry.space_group_name_H-M   'P 1'
#
loop_
_entity.id
_entity.type
_entity.pdbx_description
1 polymer ?
#
loop_
_entity_poly.entity_id
_entity_poly.type
_entity_poly.pdbx_seq_one_letter_code
_entity_poly.pdbx_strand_id
1 'polypeptide(L)'
;MTKKGFYGDFGGAYIPEMLYPNIEELRKSYIEISEDEEFQKEFKSLLKEYVGRPTPLYFAERLSDKYNTKIYLKREDLCHTGAHKVNNTIGQILLAKRLGKNRIIAETGAGQHGVATATVCALMGIECIVYMGELDIRRQAPNVARMKMLGAEVRPAQSGSKTLKDATNEAIRDWINNPVDTHYIIGSVVGPHPYPDMVARFQSVISSETKLQLMEKEGRDYPDHVIACVGGGSNAAGLYFHYLNDLRVNIIAVEAAGKGIDSGKSAATSALGKEGIIHGSKTLLMQTPDGQITEPYSISAGLDYPGVGPMHAHLYRSQRAEFISIPDQEAMDWGLTLSQMEGIIPAIETAHAFAVLDIRQFSPNEIIVFNCSGRGDKDLDTYIDYFKL
;
A
#
# COMPACT_ATOMS: atom_id res chain seq x y z
N MET A 1 -8.73 14.96 6.56
CA MET A 1 -9.45 15.03 5.26
C MET A 1 -10.56 16.05 5.37
N THR A 2 -10.83 16.84 4.33
CA THR A 2 -11.99 17.71 4.27
C THR A 2 -13.26 16.90 3.94
N LYS A 3 -14.44 17.36 4.38
CA LYS A 3 -15.75 16.71 4.08
C LYS A 3 -16.04 16.51 2.58
N LYS A 4 -15.21 17.07 1.67
CA LYS A 4 -15.37 17.02 0.22
C LYS A 4 -14.44 16.00 -0.49
N GLY A 5 -13.72 15.16 0.27
CA GLY A 5 -12.82 14.16 -0.32
C GLY A 5 -11.46 14.70 -0.78
N PHE A 6 -11.03 15.83 -0.21
CA PHE A 6 -9.74 16.43 -0.51
C PHE A 6 -8.80 16.41 0.71
N TYR A 7 -7.51 16.30 0.43
CA TYR A 7 -6.39 16.53 1.33
C TYR A 7 -5.67 17.78 0.81
N GLY A 8 -5.98 18.96 1.36
CA GLY A 8 -5.58 20.22 0.75
C GLY A 8 -6.09 20.31 -0.69
N ASP A 9 -5.21 20.48 -1.66
CA ASP A 9 -5.54 20.60 -3.08
C ASP A 9 -5.64 19.24 -3.82
N PHE A 10 -5.36 18.13 -3.14
CA PHE A 10 -5.29 16.78 -3.72
C PHE A 10 -6.51 15.93 -3.33
N GLY A 11 -6.94 15.06 -4.23
CA GLY A 11 -8.11 14.19 -4.03
C GLY A 11 -9.19 14.42 -5.07
N GLY A 12 -10.45 14.38 -4.61
CA GLY A 12 -11.63 14.52 -5.46
C GLY A 12 -12.03 13.23 -6.15
N ALA A 13 -13.00 13.31 -7.06
CA ALA A 13 -13.51 12.19 -7.85
C ALA A 13 -13.64 12.63 -9.31
N TYR A 14 -12.60 12.44 -10.08
CA TYR A 14 -12.50 12.77 -11.51
C TYR A 14 -12.80 11.50 -12.31
N ILE A 15 -14.06 11.18 -12.43
CA ILE A 15 -14.55 9.93 -12.99
C ILE A 15 -15.44 10.16 -14.21
N PRO A 16 -15.56 9.17 -15.12
CA PRO A 16 -16.60 9.19 -16.14
C PRO A 16 -17.99 9.25 -15.52
N GLU A 17 -18.90 9.98 -16.16
CA GLU A 17 -20.28 10.17 -15.69
C GLU A 17 -20.99 8.84 -15.38
N MET A 18 -20.71 7.79 -16.16
CA MET A 18 -21.30 6.46 -15.96
C MET A 18 -20.94 5.81 -14.61
N LEU A 19 -19.82 6.17 -13.98
CA LEU A 19 -19.42 5.70 -12.65
C LEU A 19 -19.95 6.59 -11.51
N TYR A 20 -20.54 7.73 -11.83
CA TYR A 20 -20.99 8.67 -10.81
C TYR A 20 -21.99 8.03 -9.82
N PRO A 21 -23.00 7.27 -10.24
CA PRO A 21 -23.94 6.62 -9.31
C PRO A 21 -23.23 5.68 -8.32
N ASN A 22 -22.26 4.90 -8.78
CA ASN A 22 -21.49 3.96 -7.95
C ASN A 22 -20.63 4.66 -6.89
N ILE A 23 -19.96 5.72 -7.32
CA ILE A 23 -19.12 6.52 -6.41
C ILE A 23 -19.99 7.26 -5.39
N GLU A 24 -21.14 7.78 -5.79
CA GLU A 24 -22.06 8.44 -4.87
C GLU A 24 -22.71 7.46 -3.87
N GLU A 25 -23.11 6.27 -4.32
CA GLU A 25 -23.57 5.19 -3.44
C GLU A 25 -22.49 4.88 -2.39
N LEU A 26 -21.27 4.62 -2.85
CA LEU A 26 -20.15 4.32 -1.98
C LEU A 26 -19.84 5.48 -1.01
N ARG A 27 -19.79 6.71 -1.52
CA ARG A 27 -19.51 7.91 -0.70
C ARG A 27 -20.52 8.13 0.41
N LYS A 28 -21.79 7.86 0.15
CA LYS A 28 -22.86 8.02 1.14
C LYS A 28 -22.88 6.91 2.18
N SER A 29 -22.58 5.69 1.74
CA SER A 29 -22.82 4.50 2.56
C SER A 29 -21.59 4.02 3.33
N TYR A 30 -20.35 4.28 2.84
CA TYR A 30 -19.18 3.62 3.42
C TYR A 30 -18.90 4.03 4.89
N ILE A 31 -19.14 5.29 5.25
CA ILE A 31 -18.95 5.76 6.63
C ILE A 31 -20.00 5.10 7.54
N GLU A 32 -21.28 5.22 7.17
CA GLU A 32 -22.39 4.63 7.94
C GLU A 32 -22.20 3.13 8.14
N ILE A 33 -21.93 2.39 7.06
CA ILE A 33 -21.72 0.94 7.13
C ILE A 33 -20.45 0.61 7.93
N SER A 34 -19.35 1.33 7.71
CA SER A 34 -18.08 1.02 8.38
C SER A 34 -18.08 1.39 9.87
N GLU A 35 -18.95 2.28 10.32
CA GLU A 35 -19.12 2.66 11.73
C GLU A 35 -20.22 1.85 12.43
N ASP A 36 -21.00 1.06 11.69
CA ASP A 36 -22.01 0.17 12.24
C ASP A 36 -21.41 -0.88 13.19
N GLU A 37 -22.06 -1.15 14.31
CA GLU A 37 -21.53 -2.04 15.34
C GLU A 37 -21.37 -3.49 14.89
N GLU A 38 -22.30 -4.00 14.06
CA GLU A 38 -22.21 -5.38 13.52
C GLU A 38 -21.08 -5.47 12.50
N PHE A 39 -20.92 -4.44 11.65
CA PHE A 39 -19.77 -4.36 10.74
C PHE A 39 -18.46 -4.38 11.51
N GLN A 40 -18.33 -3.51 12.51
CA GLN A 40 -17.11 -3.43 13.32
C GLN A 40 -16.80 -4.73 14.05
N LYS A 41 -17.83 -5.43 14.56
CA LYS A 41 -17.68 -6.73 15.21
C LYS A 41 -17.20 -7.80 14.23
N GLU A 42 -17.81 -7.89 13.04
CA GLU A 42 -17.41 -8.84 11.99
C GLU A 42 -16.01 -8.53 11.47
N PHE A 43 -15.71 -7.26 11.19
CA PHE A 43 -14.39 -6.80 10.73
C PHE A 43 -13.30 -7.15 11.75
N LYS A 44 -13.48 -6.81 13.03
CA LYS A 44 -12.52 -7.13 14.09
C LYS A 44 -12.35 -8.62 14.31
N SER A 45 -13.43 -9.39 14.21
CA SER A 45 -13.37 -10.85 14.32
C SER A 45 -12.54 -11.45 13.19
N LEU A 46 -12.76 -11.04 11.94
CA LEU A 46 -11.97 -11.51 10.80
C LEU A 46 -10.51 -11.06 10.88
N LEU A 47 -10.26 -9.84 11.30
CA LEU A 47 -8.89 -9.37 11.53
C LEU A 47 -8.17 -10.22 12.56
N LYS A 48 -8.84 -10.61 13.64
CA LYS A 48 -8.26 -11.43 14.70
C LYS A 48 -8.10 -12.89 14.28
N GLU A 49 -9.21 -13.53 13.90
CA GLU A 49 -9.28 -14.99 13.76
C GLU A 49 -8.77 -15.48 12.38
N TYR A 50 -8.88 -14.63 11.34
CA TYR A 50 -8.51 -15.01 9.98
C TYR A 50 -7.21 -14.35 9.51
N VAL A 51 -7.02 -13.06 9.79
CA VAL A 51 -5.80 -12.33 9.39
C VAL A 51 -4.64 -12.58 10.36
N GLY A 52 -4.92 -12.88 11.62
CA GLY A 52 -3.92 -13.16 12.66
C GLY A 52 -3.44 -11.90 13.38
N ARG A 53 -4.33 -10.89 13.54
CA ARG A 53 -4.00 -9.66 14.27
C ARG A 53 -4.28 -9.77 15.77
N PRO A 54 -3.61 -8.96 16.65
CA PRO A 54 -2.63 -7.92 16.30
C PRO A 54 -1.31 -8.49 15.78
N THR A 55 -0.73 -7.85 14.77
CA THR A 55 0.64 -8.19 14.35
C THR A 55 1.64 -7.69 15.40
N PRO A 56 2.76 -8.41 15.62
CA PRO A 56 3.76 -7.98 16.59
C PRO A 56 4.37 -6.60 16.27
N LEU A 57 4.65 -5.83 17.32
CA LEU A 57 5.62 -4.75 17.29
C LEU A 57 6.93 -5.31 17.83
N TYR A 58 7.80 -5.81 16.93
CA TYR A 58 9.03 -6.51 17.25
C TYR A 58 10.16 -5.52 17.52
N PHE A 59 10.85 -5.66 18.65
CA PHE A 59 12.07 -4.90 18.92
C PHE A 59 13.24 -5.56 18.21
N ALA A 60 13.83 -4.84 17.25
CA ALA A 60 14.96 -5.30 16.46
C ALA A 60 16.26 -5.02 17.20
N GLU A 61 16.66 -5.94 18.09
CA GLU A 61 17.76 -5.74 19.03
C GLU A 61 19.09 -5.49 18.32
N ARG A 62 19.44 -6.31 17.34
CA ARG A 62 20.72 -6.17 16.64
C ARG A 62 20.79 -4.90 15.77
N LEU A 63 19.68 -4.49 15.17
CA LEU A 63 19.62 -3.21 14.47
C LEU A 63 19.68 -2.06 15.46
N SER A 64 18.99 -2.15 16.59
CA SER A 64 19.02 -1.11 17.63
C SER A 64 20.43 -0.90 18.19
N ASP A 65 21.15 -1.97 18.44
CA ASP A 65 22.55 -1.91 18.90
C ASP A 65 23.47 -1.29 17.84
N LYS A 66 23.33 -1.73 16.57
CA LYS A 66 24.15 -1.22 15.47
C LYS A 66 23.99 0.29 15.25
N TYR A 67 22.75 0.78 15.32
CA TYR A 67 22.43 2.19 15.05
C TYR A 67 22.29 3.04 16.32
N ASN A 68 22.51 2.43 17.50
CA ASN A 68 22.43 3.08 18.80
C ASN A 68 21.14 3.88 19.00
N THR A 69 19.99 3.27 18.65
CA THR A 69 18.64 3.84 18.77
C THR A 69 17.62 2.72 18.91
N LYS A 70 16.39 3.00 19.38
CA LYS A 70 15.37 1.96 19.55
C LYS A 70 14.61 1.73 18.25
N ILE A 71 14.80 0.58 17.62
CA ILE A 71 14.16 0.21 16.35
C ILE A 71 13.10 -0.87 16.59
N TYR A 72 11.87 -0.55 16.20
CA TYR A 72 10.74 -1.45 16.22
C TYR A 72 10.25 -1.74 14.81
N LEU A 73 9.87 -2.98 14.54
CA LEU A 73 9.27 -3.42 13.29
C LEU A 73 7.81 -3.79 13.53
N LYS A 74 6.89 -3.06 12.90
CA LYS A 74 5.48 -3.46 12.85
C LYS A 74 5.34 -4.53 11.78
N ARG A 75 5.12 -5.77 12.20
CA ARG A 75 5.26 -7.01 11.41
C ARG A 75 4.02 -7.34 10.57
N GLU A 76 3.68 -6.46 9.60
CA GLU A 76 2.57 -6.70 8.68
C GLU A 76 2.84 -7.85 7.67
N ASP A 77 4.09 -8.24 7.52
CA ASP A 77 4.54 -9.44 6.80
C ASP A 77 4.03 -10.76 7.40
N LEU A 78 3.58 -10.74 8.66
CA LEU A 78 3.00 -11.90 9.35
C LEU A 78 1.48 -12.00 9.20
N CYS A 79 0.82 -11.03 8.58
CA CYS A 79 -0.59 -11.16 8.23
C CYS A 79 -0.84 -12.36 7.31
N HIS A 80 -2.01 -12.98 7.42
CA HIS A 80 -2.47 -13.91 6.40
C HIS A 80 -2.31 -13.29 5.01
N THR A 81 -1.86 -14.03 4.03
CA THR A 81 -1.39 -13.61 2.69
C THR A 81 0.03 -13.01 2.65
N GLY A 82 0.67 -12.74 3.79
CA GLY A 82 2.06 -12.29 3.87
C GLY A 82 2.30 -10.81 3.66
N ALA A 83 1.26 -9.97 3.80
CA ALA A 83 1.36 -8.52 3.67
C ALA A 83 0.15 -7.79 4.26
N HIS A 84 0.28 -6.47 4.49
CA HIS A 84 -0.76 -5.57 4.99
C HIS A 84 -2.04 -5.49 4.13
N LYS A 85 -1.99 -5.93 2.87
CA LYS A 85 -3.09 -5.76 1.89
C LYS A 85 -4.41 -6.38 2.37
N VAL A 86 -4.34 -7.48 3.09
CA VAL A 86 -5.52 -8.19 3.58
C VAL A 86 -6.38 -7.34 4.53
N ASN A 87 -5.82 -6.41 5.29
CA ASN A 87 -6.56 -5.53 6.18
C ASN A 87 -7.63 -4.73 5.41
N ASN A 88 -7.21 -4.12 4.32
CA ASN A 88 -8.07 -3.34 3.44
C ASN A 88 -9.08 -4.23 2.69
N THR A 89 -8.64 -5.37 2.16
CA THR A 89 -9.55 -6.23 1.38
C THR A 89 -10.65 -6.85 2.23
N ILE A 90 -10.40 -7.18 3.51
CA ILE A 90 -11.45 -7.58 4.46
C ILE A 90 -12.47 -6.45 4.65
N GLY A 91 -12.03 -5.21 4.85
CA GLY A 91 -12.95 -4.08 5.00
C GLY A 91 -13.80 -3.85 3.76
N GLN A 92 -13.18 -3.86 2.59
CA GLN A 92 -13.89 -3.61 1.33
C GLN A 92 -14.83 -4.76 0.93
N ILE A 93 -14.47 -6.02 1.16
CA ILE A 93 -15.36 -7.15 0.83
C ILE A 93 -16.60 -7.16 1.73
N LEU A 94 -16.46 -6.85 3.01
CA LEU A 94 -17.60 -6.71 3.93
C LEU A 94 -18.51 -5.55 3.51
N LEU A 95 -17.94 -4.43 3.10
CA LEU A 95 -18.69 -3.29 2.57
C LEU A 95 -19.44 -3.67 1.29
N ALA A 96 -18.75 -4.31 0.33
CA ALA A 96 -19.35 -4.78 -0.93
C ALA A 96 -20.53 -5.71 -0.70
N LYS A 97 -20.40 -6.66 0.23
CA LYS A 97 -21.47 -7.59 0.62
C LYS A 97 -22.69 -6.85 1.18
N ARG A 98 -22.51 -5.83 2.03
CA ARG A 98 -23.60 -5.02 2.57
C ARG A 98 -24.27 -4.12 1.51
N LEU A 99 -23.52 -3.74 0.47
CA LEU A 99 -24.05 -3.02 -0.70
C LEU A 99 -24.70 -3.96 -1.75
N GLY A 100 -24.79 -5.27 -1.45
CA GLY A 100 -25.41 -6.25 -2.36
C GLY A 100 -24.60 -6.55 -3.61
N LYS A 101 -23.29 -6.22 -3.63
CA LYS A 101 -22.42 -6.53 -4.76
C LYS A 101 -22.02 -8.01 -4.72
N ASN A 102 -22.13 -8.68 -5.85
CA ASN A 102 -21.85 -10.11 -5.99
C ASN A 102 -20.68 -10.43 -6.93
N ARG A 103 -20.04 -9.40 -7.47
CA ARG A 103 -18.89 -9.49 -8.34
C ARG A 103 -17.82 -8.50 -7.89
N ILE A 104 -16.59 -8.99 -7.74
CA ILE A 104 -15.44 -8.19 -7.31
C ILE A 104 -14.42 -8.13 -8.44
N ILE A 105 -13.91 -6.92 -8.68
CA ILE A 105 -12.74 -6.71 -9.53
C ILE A 105 -11.63 -6.08 -8.73
N ALA A 106 -10.37 -6.33 -9.14
CA ALA A 106 -9.19 -5.69 -8.56
C ALA A 106 -8.10 -5.54 -9.63
N GLU A 107 -7.19 -4.61 -9.39
CA GLU A 107 -5.91 -4.50 -10.08
C GLU A 107 -4.78 -5.09 -9.24
N THR A 108 -3.68 -5.50 -9.88
CA THR A 108 -2.47 -5.87 -9.15
C THR A 108 -1.21 -5.73 -10.01
N GLY A 109 -0.09 -5.31 -9.42
CA GLY A 109 1.24 -5.33 -10.02
C GLY A 109 2.05 -6.51 -9.48
N ALA A 110 2.62 -6.39 -8.28
CA ALA A 110 3.38 -7.46 -7.61
C ALA A 110 2.54 -8.71 -7.24
N GLY A 111 1.23 -8.70 -7.47
CA GLY A 111 0.34 -9.81 -7.16
C GLY A 111 -0.20 -9.85 -5.74
N GLN A 112 0.38 -9.15 -4.78
CA GLN A 112 -0.03 -9.23 -3.37
C GLN A 112 -1.45 -8.71 -3.12
N HIS A 113 -1.86 -7.64 -3.79
CA HIS A 113 -3.23 -7.16 -3.70
C HIS A 113 -4.22 -8.13 -4.36
N GLY A 114 -3.87 -8.66 -5.53
CA GLY A 114 -4.67 -9.67 -6.20
C GLY A 114 -4.86 -10.93 -5.36
N VAL A 115 -3.80 -11.44 -4.72
CA VAL A 115 -3.89 -12.58 -3.80
C VAL A 115 -4.79 -12.25 -2.60
N ALA A 116 -4.62 -11.07 -1.98
CA ALA A 116 -5.46 -10.67 -0.85
C ALA A 116 -6.94 -10.54 -1.24
N THR A 117 -7.23 -9.99 -2.43
CA THR A 117 -8.60 -9.87 -2.96
C THR A 117 -9.18 -11.25 -3.28
N ALA A 118 -8.44 -12.10 -3.98
CA ALA A 118 -8.87 -13.47 -4.27
C ALA A 118 -9.16 -14.27 -2.98
N THR A 119 -8.33 -14.07 -1.93
CA THR A 119 -8.49 -14.71 -0.62
C THR A 119 -9.82 -14.34 0.03
N VAL A 120 -10.15 -13.04 0.10
CA VAL A 120 -11.40 -12.61 0.74
C VAL A 120 -12.62 -12.94 -0.11
N CYS A 121 -12.50 -12.96 -1.45
CA CYS A 121 -13.57 -13.41 -2.33
C CYS A 121 -13.86 -14.90 -2.17
N ALA A 122 -12.82 -15.74 -2.07
CA ALA A 122 -12.96 -17.17 -1.77
C ALA A 122 -13.63 -17.38 -0.40
N LEU A 123 -13.20 -16.64 0.63
CA LEU A 123 -13.81 -16.69 1.96
C LEU A 123 -15.31 -16.36 1.94
N MET A 124 -15.73 -15.39 1.12
CA MET A 124 -17.11 -14.91 1.07
C MET A 124 -17.96 -15.60 -0.03
N GLY A 125 -17.36 -16.44 -0.87
CA GLY A 125 -18.05 -17.09 -1.98
C GLY A 125 -18.51 -16.11 -3.08
N ILE A 126 -17.72 -15.07 -3.36
CA ILE A 126 -18.05 -14.01 -4.34
C ILE A 126 -17.13 -14.14 -5.55
N GLU A 127 -17.67 -13.91 -6.76
CA GLU A 127 -16.91 -13.90 -8.01
C GLU A 127 -15.76 -12.88 -7.94
N CYS A 128 -14.56 -13.30 -8.38
CA CYS A 128 -13.37 -12.48 -8.35
C CYS A 128 -12.64 -12.44 -9.69
N ILE A 129 -12.41 -11.24 -10.21
CA ILE A 129 -11.61 -11.00 -11.40
C ILE A 129 -10.46 -10.06 -11.04
N VAL A 130 -9.24 -10.48 -11.32
CA VAL A 130 -8.03 -9.68 -11.04
C VAL A 130 -7.36 -9.31 -12.35
N TYR A 131 -7.24 -8.01 -12.62
CA TYR A 131 -6.47 -7.47 -13.72
C TYR A 131 -5.00 -7.35 -13.35
N MET A 132 -4.12 -7.84 -14.21
CA MET A 132 -2.68 -7.80 -14.00
C MET A 132 -1.98 -7.55 -15.32
N GLY A 133 -0.95 -6.72 -15.32
CA GLY A 133 -0.15 -6.48 -16.52
C GLY A 133 0.46 -7.77 -17.07
N GLU A 134 0.43 -7.96 -18.40
CA GLU A 134 0.99 -9.17 -19.03
C GLU A 134 2.47 -9.39 -18.64
N LEU A 135 3.23 -8.32 -18.48
CA LEU A 135 4.62 -8.39 -18.03
C LEU A 135 4.73 -8.86 -16.58
N ASP A 136 3.86 -8.33 -15.72
CA ASP A 136 3.83 -8.67 -14.29
C ASP A 136 3.34 -10.10 -14.06
N ILE A 137 2.41 -10.61 -14.88
CA ILE A 137 1.98 -12.02 -14.83
C ILE A 137 3.16 -12.97 -14.99
N ARG A 138 4.10 -12.64 -15.90
CA ARG A 138 5.30 -13.47 -16.11
C ARG A 138 6.27 -13.37 -14.95
N ARG A 139 6.48 -12.17 -14.41
CA ARG A 139 7.41 -11.91 -13.29
C ARG A 139 6.93 -12.50 -11.97
N GLN A 140 5.61 -12.58 -11.78
CA GLN A 140 4.98 -12.93 -10.51
C GLN A 140 4.12 -14.20 -10.62
N ALA A 141 4.57 -15.18 -11.40
CA ALA A 141 3.88 -16.44 -11.66
C ALA A 141 3.39 -17.17 -10.39
N PRO A 142 4.13 -17.21 -9.26
CA PRO A 142 3.64 -17.81 -8.02
C PRO A 142 2.39 -17.14 -7.46
N ASN A 143 2.29 -15.81 -7.53
CA ASN A 143 1.10 -15.08 -7.07
C ASN A 143 -0.09 -15.30 -8.02
N VAL A 144 0.16 -15.40 -9.32
CA VAL A 144 -0.87 -15.78 -10.31
C VAL A 144 -1.44 -17.17 -10.00
N ALA A 145 -0.57 -18.13 -9.69
CA ALA A 145 -0.99 -19.47 -9.29
C ALA A 145 -1.84 -19.45 -8.01
N ARG A 146 -1.46 -18.67 -7.00
CA ARG A 146 -2.22 -18.49 -5.76
C ARG A 146 -3.61 -17.92 -6.03
N MET A 147 -3.74 -16.87 -6.86
CA MET A 147 -5.03 -16.28 -7.23
C MET A 147 -5.94 -17.29 -7.91
N LYS A 148 -5.40 -18.08 -8.86
CA LYS A 148 -6.15 -19.14 -9.55
C LYS A 148 -6.57 -20.27 -8.60
N MET A 149 -5.72 -20.68 -7.67
CA MET A 149 -6.06 -21.67 -6.63
C MET A 149 -7.20 -21.19 -5.72
N LEU A 150 -7.29 -19.89 -5.48
CA LEU A 150 -8.36 -19.24 -4.72
C LEU A 150 -9.64 -19.01 -5.54
N GLY A 151 -9.67 -19.45 -6.80
CA GLY A 151 -10.84 -19.36 -7.67
C GLY A 151 -10.98 -18.04 -8.43
N ALA A 152 -10.00 -17.14 -8.35
CA ALA A 152 -10.04 -15.89 -9.10
C ALA A 152 -9.66 -16.09 -10.57
N GLU A 153 -10.35 -15.38 -11.46
CA GLU A 153 -9.95 -15.21 -12.85
C GLU A 153 -8.87 -14.12 -12.94
N VAL A 154 -7.71 -14.43 -13.53
CA VAL A 154 -6.66 -13.44 -13.77
C VAL A 154 -6.70 -13.03 -15.23
N ARG A 155 -7.01 -11.75 -15.49
CA ARG A 155 -7.09 -11.16 -16.83
C ARG A 155 -5.86 -10.31 -17.14
N PRO A 156 -5.16 -10.57 -18.26
CA PRO A 156 -3.99 -9.79 -18.63
C PRO A 156 -4.37 -8.41 -19.19
N ALA A 157 -3.72 -7.36 -18.69
CA ALA A 157 -3.69 -6.05 -19.34
C ALA A 157 -2.59 -6.05 -20.40
N GLN A 158 -2.98 -5.93 -21.68
CA GLN A 158 -2.09 -6.06 -22.84
C GLN A 158 -1.74 -4.72 -23.49
N SER A 159 -2.37 -3.64 -23.07
CA SER A 159 -2.11 -2.28 -23.56
C SER A 159 -0.98 -1.60 -22.81
N GLY A 160 -0.42 -0.53 -23.37
CA GLY A 160 0.57 0.33 -22.73
C GLY A 160 1.86 -0.38 -22.34
N SER A 161 2.36 -0.10 -21.13
CA SER A 161 3.56 -0.73 -20.56
C SER A 161 3.32 -2.16 -20.06
N LYS A 162 2.05 -2.61 -20.03
CA LYS A 162 1.63 -3.94 -19.56
C LYS A 162 1.99 -4.19 -18.08
N THR A 163 1.88 -3.15 -17.27
CA THR A 163 2.18 -3.13 -15.83
C THR A 163 0.97 -2.69 -15.01
N LEU A 164 1.15 -2.42 -13.71
CA LEU A 164 0.10 -2.04 -12.77
C LEU A 164 -0.79 -0.89 -13.27
N LYS A 165 -0.23 0.15 -13.89
CA LYS A 165 -1.01 1.28 -14.42
C LYS A 165 -2.06 0.80 -15.44
N ASP A 166 -1.68 -0.09 -16.34
CA ASP A 166 -2.57 -0.60 -17.38
C ASP A 166 -3.58 -1.60 -16.83
N ALA A 167 -3.19 -2.39 -15.83
CA ALA A 167 -4.11 -3.24 -15.07
C ALA A 167 -5.22 -2.40 -14.39
N THR A 168 -4.86 -1.26 -13.80
CA THR A 168 -5.83 -0.31 -13.22
C THR A 168 -6.77 0.25 -14.29
N ASN A 169 -6.24 0.61 -15.46
CA ASN A 169 -7.07 1.09 -16.56
C ASN A 169 -8.08 0.03 -17.02
N GLU A 170 -7.67 -1.24 -17.16
CA GLU A 170 -8.58 -2.33 -17.54
C GLU A 170 -9.65 -2.59 -16.45
N ALA A 171 -9.27 -2.56 -15.18
CA ALA A 171 -10.23 -2.69 -14.08
C ALA A 171 -11.27 -1.56 -14.11
N ILE A 172 -10.86 -0.32 -14.35
CA ILE A 172 -11.79 0.82 -14.49
C ILE A 172 -12.71 0.64 -15.70
N ARG A 173 -12.20 0.17 -16.84
CA ARG A 173 -13.04 -0.12 -18.02
C ARG A 173 -14.08 -1.21 -17.76
N ASP A 174 -13.68 -2.28 -17.07
CA ASP A 174 -14.62 -3.32 -16.65
C ASP A 174 -15.68 -2.75 -15.71
N TRP A 175 -15.29 -1.93 -14.74
CA TRP A 175 -16.23 -1.32 -13.80
C TRP A 175 -17.25 -0.43 -14.50
N ILE A 176 -16.82 0.37 -15.50
CA ILE A 176 -17.70 1.19 -16.33
C ILE A 176 -18.73 0.32 -17.07
N ASN A 177 -18.32 -0.86 -17.55
CA ASN A 177 -19.20 -1.77 -18.28
C ASN A 177 -20.14 -2.58 -17.38
N ASN A 178 -19.80 -2.76 -16.10
CA ASN A 178 -20.55 -3.57 -15.14
C ASN A 178 -20.79 -2.81 -13.82
N PRO A 179 -21.49 -1.66 -13.85
CA PRO A 179 -21.54 -0.79 -12.67
C PRO A 179 -22.51 -1.27 -11.59
N VAL A 180 -23.50 -2.11 -11.90
CA VAL A 180 -24.62 -2.40 -10.99
C VAL A 180 -24.23 -3.40 -9.91
N ASP A 181 -23.62 -4.51 -10.28
CA ASP A 181 -23.34 -5.66 -9.42
C ASP A 181 -21.88 -5.77 -8.99
N THR A 182 -21.02 -4.94 -9.54
CA THR A 182 -19.57 -4.98 -9.35
C THR A 182 -19.10 -3.97 -8.32
N HIS A 183 -18.24 -4.42 -7.39
CA HIS A 183 -17.43 -3.55 -6.55
C HIS A 183 -15.96 -3.68 -6.93
N TYR A 184 -15.30 -2.54 -7.13
CA TYR A 184 -13.88 -2.48 -7.37
C TYR A 184 -13.14 -2.38 -6.04
N ILE A 185 -12.40 -3.43 -5.65
CA ILE A 185 -11.52 -3.39 -4.47
C ILE A 185 -10.18 -2.78 -4.89
N ILE A 186 -9.99 -1.49 -4.59
CA ILE A 186 -8.74 -0.78 -4.87
C ILE A 186 -7.71 -1.10 -3.78
N GLY A 187 -6.48 -1.44 -4.23
CA GLY A 187 -5.42 -1.95 -3.36
C GLY A 187 -4.58 -0.90 -2.64
N SER A 188 -4.81 0.39 -2.89
CA SER A 188 -4.01 1.47 -2.30
C SER A 188 -4.85 2.71 -2.00
N VAL A 189 -4.22 3.72 -1.38
CA VAL A 189 -4.86 5.02 -1.09
C VAL A 189 -4.88 5.93 -2.32
N VAL A 190 -5.23 5.34 -3.46
CA VAL A 190 -5.37 5.99 -4.78
C VAL A 190 -6.82 5.85 -5.26
N GLY A 191 -7.12 6.40 -6.43
CA GLY A 191 -8.48 6.33 -6.98
C GLY A 191 -9.37 7.50 -6.55
N PRO A 192 -10.60 7.55 -7.04
CA PRO A 192 -11.53 8.63 -6.74
C PRO A 192 -11.99 8.56 -5.27
N HIS A 193 -12.31 9.72 -4.67
CA HIS A 193 -12.99 9.72 -3.37
C HIS A 193 -14.29 8.89 -3.45
N PRO A 194 -14.56 7.96 -2.49
CA PRO A 194 -13.97 7.86 -1.14
C PRO A 194 -12.80 6.88 -0.97
N TYR A 195 -12.30 6.23 -2.01
CA TYR A 195 -11.30 5.17 -1.90
C TYR A 195 -10.06 5.56 -1.07
N PRO A 196 -9.39 6.71 -1.26
CA PRO A 196 -8.21 7.03 -0.46
C PRO A 196 -8.48 7.08 1.05
N ASP A 197 -9.63 7.62 1.46
CA ASP A 197 -10.04 7.68 2.87
C ASP A 197 -10.44 6.30 3.39
N MET A 198 -11.24 5.57 2.63
CA MET A 198 -11.71 4.24 2.98
C MET A 198 -10.55 3.25 3.19
N VAL A 199 -9.62 3.21 2.24
CA VAL A 199 -8.43 2.34 2.34
C VAL A 199 -7.56 2.75 3.53
N ALA A 200 -7.32 4.04 3.75
CA ALA A 200 -6.55 4.52 4.90
C ALA A 200 -7.19 4.11 6.24
N ARG A 201 -8.53 4.20 6.35
CA ARG A 201 -9.27 3.78 7.54
C ARG A 201 -9.16 2.27 7.80
N PHE A 202 -9.34 1.43 6.77
CA PHE A 202 -9.18 -0.02 6.95
C PHE A 202 -7.73 -0.42 7.27
N GLN A 203 -6.75 0.32 6.77
CA GLN A 203 -5.34 0.12 7.13
C GLN A 203 -4.96 0.71 8.49
N SER A 204 -5.76 1.62 9.06
CA SER A 204 -5.41 2.32 10.30
C SER A 204 -5.27 1.41 11.53
N VAL A 205 -5.72 0.15 11.43
CA VAL A 205 -5.46 -0.89 12.42
C VAL A 205 -3.96 -1.03 12.72
N ILE A 206 -3.08 -0.77 11.74
CA ILE A 206 -1.63 -0.80 11.89
C ILE A 206 -1.18 0.19 12.98
N SER A 207 -1.55 1.46 12.84
CA SER A 207 -1.17 2.50 13.82
C SER A 207 -1.94 2.39 15.14
N SER A 208 -3.20 1.93 15.10
CA SER A 208 -3.98 1.69 16.32
C SER A 208 -3.32 0.67 17.22
N GLU A 209 -2.90 -0.47 16.66
CA GLU A 209 -2.16 -1.49 17.40
C GLU A 209 -0.76 -1.02 17.83
N THR A 210 -0.06 -0.28 16.97
CA THR A 210 1.25 0.28 17.28
C THR A 210 1.20 1.17 18.53
N LYS A 211 0.17 2.02 18.66
CA LYS A 211 -0.03 2.86 19.85
C LYS A 211 -0.18 2.03 21.13
N LEU A 212 -1.02 1.01 21.09
CA LEU A 212 -1.25 0.12 22.27
C LEU A 212 0.04 -0.64 22.63
N GLN A 213 0.73 -1.17 21.63
CA GLN A 213 1.96 -1.94 21.83
C GLN A 213 3.13 -1.07 22.32
N LEU A 214 3.23 0.19 21.86
CA LEU A 214 4.21 1.15 22.39
C LEU A 214 3.90 1.55 23.83
N MET A 215 2.62 1.78 24.15
CA MET A 215 2.22 2.04 25.53
C MET A 215 2.63 0.91 26.48
N GLU A 216 2.45 -0.34 26.06
CA GLU A 216 2.84 -1.52 26.82
C GLU A 216 4.36 -1.66 26.99
N LYS A 217 5.14 -1.38 25.91
CA LYS A 217 6.59 -1.62 25.85
C LYS A 217 7.42 -0.44 26.37
N GLU A 218 6.97 0.78 26.13
CA GLU A 218 7.75 2.02 26.31
C GLU A 218 7.05 3.03 27.25
N GLY A 219 5.83 2.74 27.71
CA GLY A 219 5.05 3.65 28.58
C GLY A 219 4.53 4.91 27.86
N ARG A 220 4.64 4.97 26.53
CA ARG A 220 4.09 6.04 25.68
C ARG A 220 3.47 5.48 24.41
N ASP A 221 2.40 6.08 23.92
CA ASP A 221 1.62 5.59 22.78
C ASP A 221 2.08 6.16 21.42
N TYR A 222 3.25 6.77 21.38
CA TYR A 222 3.81 7.37 20.18
C TYR A 222 5.32 7.12 20.06
N PRO A 223 5.85 6.89 18.85
CA PRO A 223 7.27 6.85 18.56
C PRO A 223 7.77 8.27 18.23
N ASP A 224 9.09 8.46 18.11
CA ASP A 224 9.66 9.69 17.58
C ASP A 224 9.61 9.72 16.05
N HIS A 225 9.71 8.53 15.41
CA HIS A 225 9.66 8.40 13.96
C HIS A 225 8.79 7.21 13.53
N VAL A 226 8.00 7.40 12.48
CA VAL A 226 7.30 6.34 11.73
C VAL A 226 7.81 6.33 10.29
N ILE A 227 8.26 5.17 9.82
CA ILE A 227 8.92 5.02 8.51
C ILE A 227 8.23 3.91 7.71
N ALA A 228 7.84 4.19 6.47
CA ALA A 228 7.25 3.22 5.57
C ALA A 228 7.57 3.52 4.11
N CYS A 229 7.63 2.47 3.29
CA CYS A 229 7.74 2.63 1.84
C CYS A 229 6.43 3.16 1.24
N VAL A 230 6.53 3.93 0.16
CA VAL A 230 5.41 4.56 -0.51
C VAL A 230 5.52 4.37 -2.03
N GLY A 231 4.59 3.58 -2.59
CA GLY A 231 4.21 3.64 -3.98
C GLY A 231 2.86 4.37 -4.06
N GLY A 232 1.73 3.63 -4.20
CA GLY A 232 0.41 4.24 -3.94
C GLY A 232 0.20 4.62 -2.47
N GLY A 233 0.87 3.95 -1.51
CA GLY A 233 1.05 4.38 -0.13
C GLY A 233 0.09 3.78 0.91
N SER A 234 -0.55 2.63 0.66
CA SER A 234 -1.55 2.08 1.61
C SER A 234 -0.95 1.64 2.96
N ASN A 235 0.21 0.99 2.96
CA ASN A 235 0.88 0.58 4.20
C ASN A 235 1.31 1.79 5.04
N ALA A 236 1.85 2.80 4.38
CA ALA A 236 2.26 4.07 4.97
C ALA A 236 1.06 4.83 5.55
N ALA A 237 -0.05 4.90 4.80
CA ALA A 237 -1.30 5.50 5.28
C ALA A 237 -1.79 4.83 6.57
N GLY A 238 -1.72 3.50 6.63
CA GLY A 238 -2.11 2.74 7.83
C GLY A 238 -1.22 3.03 9.04
N LEU A 239 0.11 3.06 8.86
CA LEU A 239 1.05 3.37 9.93
C LEU A 239 0.93 4.83 10.39
N TYR A 240 0.72 5.77 9.46
CA TYR A 240 0.70 7.20 9.78
C TYR A 240 -0.64 7.69 10.34
N PHE A 241 -1.73 6.96 10.13
CA PHE A 241 -3.11 7.43 10.31
C PHE A 241 -3.36 8.15 11.63
N HIS A 242 -3.02 7.54 12.76
CA HIS A 242 -3.24 8.11 14.09
C HIS A 242 -2.13 9.10 14.51
N TYR A 243 -1.08 9.26 13.71
CA TYR A 243 0.01 10.20 13.96
C TYR A 243 -0.01 11.43 13.04
N LEU A 244 -0.96 11.51 12.10
CA LEU A 244 -1.03 12.60 11.11
C LEU A 244 -1.07 14.00 11.73
N ASN A 245 -1.78 14.14 12.86
CA ASN A 245 -1.93 15.41 13.59
C ASN A 245 -1.03 15.50 14.85
N ASP A 246 -0.25 14.48 15.14
CA ASP A 246 0.66 14.47 16.29
C ASP A 246 2.04 14.97 15.87
N LEU A 247 2.33 16.23 16.15
CA LEU A 247 3.58 16.88 15.74
C LEU A 247 4.81 16.38 16.51
N ARG A 248 4.63 15.56 17.57
CA ARG A 248 5.74 14.88 18.25
C ARG A 248 6.33 13.75 17.41
N VAL A 249 5.57 13.24 16.43
CA VAL A 249 5.96 12.12 15.58
C VAL A 249 6.41 12.62 14.21
N ASN A 250 7.64 12.34 13.86
CA ASN A 250 8.17 12.59 12.52
C ASN A 250 7.72 11.46 11.56
N ILE A 251 7.23 11.85 10.40
CA ILE A 251 6.79 10.92 9.36
C ILE A 251 7.82 10.90 8.24
N ILE A 252 8.36 9.73 7.93
CA ILE A 252 9.31 9.53 6.84
C ILE A 252 8.70 8.55 5.84
N ALA A 253 8.47 9.03 4.62
CA ALA A 253 7.95 8.28 3.49
C ALA A 253 9.09 7.94 2.53
N VAL A 254 9.23 6.67 2.15
CA VAL A 254 10.34 6.21 1.33
C VAL A 254 9.85 5.75 -0.04
N GLU A 255 10.29 6.43 -1.09
CA GLU A 255 9.97 6.11 -2.48
C GLU A 255 11.14 5.39 -3.15
N ALA A 256 10.84 4.60 -4.21
CA ALA A 256 11.87 3.95 -5.00
C ALA A 256 12.45 4.93 -6.05
N ALA A 257 13.75 5.18 -5.97
CA ALA A 257 14.47 5.94 -6.99
C ALA A 257 14.91 5.09 -8.18
N GLY A 258 14.63 3.79 -8.18
CA GLY A 258 15.04 2.91 -9.28
C GLY A 258 16.55 2.90 -9.47
N LYS A 259 17.00 3.36 -10.65
CA LYS A 259 18.44 3.51 -10.96
C LYS A 259 19.02 4.87 -10.57
N GLY A 260 18.29 5.64 -9.78
CA GLY A 260 18.60 7.01 -9.39
C GLY A 260 17.62 8.01 -9.95
N ILE A 261 17.39 9.12 -9.26
CA ILE A 261 16.39 10.15 -9.62
C ILE A 261 16.65 10.70 -11.04
N ASP A 262 17.90 10.98 -11.38
CA ASP A 262 18.30 11.61 -12.66
C ASP A 262 18.53 10.59 -13.78
N SER A 263 18.31 9.31 -13.54
CA SER A 263 18.61 8.22 -14.50
C SER A 263 17.59 8.08 -15.64
N GLY A 264 16.42 8.72 -15.51
CA GLY A 264 15.27 8.47 -16.37
C GLY A 264 14.57 7.12 -16.07
N LYS A 265 15.03 6.37 -15.06
CA LYS A 265 14.44 5.10 -14.57
C LYS A 265 14.26 5.19 -13.06
N SER A 266 13.18 5.83 -12.65
CA SER A 266 12.83 6.10 -11.25
C SER A 266 11.33 6.03 -11.06
N ALA A 267 10.87 5.78 -9.84
CA ALA A 267 9.49 5.87 -9.41
C ALA A 267 9.30 6.88 -8.26
N ALA A 268 10.27 7.79 -8.06
CA ALA A 268 10.24 8.81 -7.01
C ALA A 268 9.28 9.94 -7.39
N THR A 269 7.99 9.71 -7.18
CA THR A 269 6.92 10.64 -7.60
C THR A 269 6.98 11.99 -6.88
N SER A 270 7.38 12.04 -5.60
CA SER A 270 7.50 13.31 -4.87
C SER A 270 8.59 14.22 -5.46
N ALA A 271 9.70 13.63 -5.91
CA ALA A 271 10.83 14.36 -6.48
C ALA A 271 10.61 14.76 -7.95
N LEU A 272 9.98 13.88 -8.75
CA LEU A 272 9.87 14.02 -10.21
C LEU A 272 8.47 14.43 -10.69
N GLY A 273 7.45 14.21 -9.85
CA GLY A 273 6.06 14.38 -10.21
C GLY A 273 5.60 15.83 -10.24
N LYS A 274 4.54 16.05 -11.00
CA LYS A 274 3.79 17.31 -11.06
C LYS A 274 2.33 17.05 -10.71
N GLU A 275 1.59 18.10 -10.38
CA GLU A 275 0.15 17.97 -10.16
C GLU A 275 -0.57 17.51 -11.43
N GLY A 276 -1.44 16.55 -11.30
CA GLY A 276 -2.25 16.03 -12.37
C GLY A 276 -3.31 15.07 -11.88
N ILE A 277 -4.06 14.48 -12.80
CA ILE A 277 -5.15 13.55 -12.51
C ILE A 277 -4.78 12.17 -13.04
N ILE A 278 -4.83 11.18 -12.17
CA ILE A 278 -4.63 9.78 -12.53
C ILE A 278 -5.65 8.90 -11.78
N HIS A 279 -6.24 7.93 -12.47
CA HIS A 279 -7.17 6.94 -11.89
C HIS A 279 -8.28 7.56 -11.04
N GLY A 280 -8.75 8.75 -11.41
CA GLY A 280 -9.89 9.41 -10.80
C GLY A 280 -9.59 10.35 -9.61
N SER A 281 -8.33 10.64 -9.29
CA SER A 281 -7.99 11.64 -8.29
C SER A 281 -6.90 12.61 -8.74
N LYS A 282 -6.95 13.84 -8.25
CA LYS A 282 -5.86 14.81 -8.38
C LYS A 282 -4.76 14.48 -7.38
N THR A 283 -3.53 14.35 -7.86
CA THR A 283 -2.36 14.01 -7.04
C THR A 283 -1.06 14.51 -7.67
N LEU A 284 0.09 14.11 -7.11
CA LEU A 284 1.38 14.21 -7.79
C LEU A 284 1.55 12.98 -8.67
N LEU A 285 1.96 13.17 -9.91
CA LEU A 285 2.24 12.08 -10.84
C LEU A 285 3.41 12.42 -11.79
N MET A 286 4.11 11.39 -12.21
CA MET A 286 5.19 11.50 -13.18
C MET A 286 4.60 11.68 -14.58
N GLN A 287 4.87 12.82 -15.20
CA GLN A 287 4.32 13.16 -16.51
C GLN A 287 5.26 14.05 -17.31
N THR A 288 5.15 13.94 -18.64
CA THR A 288 5.82 14.84 -19.57
C THR A 288 5.23 16.26 -19.49
N PRO A 289 5.88 17.28 -20.10
CA PRO A 289 5.30 18.63 -20.20
C PRO A 289 3.92 18.66 -20.87
N ASP A 290 3.64 17.70 -21.77
CA ASP A 290 2.34 17.57 -22.47
C ASP A 290 1.29 16.77 -21.67
N GLY A 291 1.60 16.41 -20.42
CA GLY A 291 0.68 15.70 -19.54
C GLY A 291 0.56 14.18 -19.77
N GLN A 292 1.45 13.59 -20.60
CA GLN A 292 1.49 12.13 -20.77
C GLN A 292 2.21 11.50 -19.58
N ILE A 293 1.68 10.37 -19.09
CA ILE A 293 2.28 9.65 -17.97
C ILE A 293 3.66 9.11 -18.36
N THR A 294 4.67 9.48 -17.59
CA THR A 294 6.02 8.90 -17.71
C THR A 294 6.02 7.54 -17.03
N GLU A 295 6.58 6.54 -17.71
CA GLU A 295 6.68 5.19 -17.16
C GLU A 295 7.61 5.19 -15.93
N PRO A 296 7.12 4.74 -14.76
CA PRO A 296 7.95 4.60 -13.58
C PRO A 296 8.87 3.40 -13.72
N TYR A 297 9.89 3.33 -12.88
CA TYR A 297 10.77 2.17 -12.82
C TYR A 297 11.26 1.90 -11.40
N SER A 298 11.08 0.67 -10.95
CA SER A 298 11.73 0.08 -9.77
C SER A 298 11.87 -1.42 -9.95
N ILE A 299 12.88 -2.02 -9.32
CA ILE A 299 12.99 -3.46 -9.16
C ILE A 299 11.82 -4.02 -8.33
N SER A 300 11.25 -3.19 -7.47
CA SER A 300 10.07 -3.49 -6.66
C SER A 300 8.78 -3.20 -7.44
N ALA A 301 8.08 -4.25 -7.86
CA ALA A 301 6.82 -4.10 -8.60
C ALA A 301 5.70 -3.41 -7.78
N GLY A 302 5.77 -3.43 -6.45
CA GLY A 302 4.79 -2.73 -5.59
C GLY A 302 5.05 -1.24 -5.43
N LEU A 303 6.23 -0.73 -5.83
CA LEU A 303 6.58 0.69 -5.84
C LEU A 303 6.64 1.27 -7.27
N ASP A 304 6.45 0.43 -8.27
CA ASP A 304 6.46 0.80 -9.69
C ASP A 304 5.10 1.39 -10.11
N TYR A 305 4.80 2.60 -9.62
CA TYR A 305 3.57 3.33 -9.87
C TYR A 305 3.88 4.80 -10.17
N PRO A 306 3.29 5.40 -11.23
CA PRO A 306 3.66 6.74 -11.68
C PRO A 306 3.06 7.88 -10.87
N GLY A 307 2.37 7.59 -9.78
CA GLY A 307 1.71 8.56 -8.93
C GLY A 307 1.80 8.18 -7.45
N VAL A 308 1.24 9.01 -6.60
CA VAL A 308 1.14 8.77 -5.15
C VAL A 308 -0.28 9.05 -4.68
N GLY A 309 -0.69 8.45 -3.57
CA GLY A 309 -2.00 8.73 -2.99
C GLY A 309 -2.19 10.22 -2.66
N PRO A 310 -3.37 10.80 -2.85
CA PRO A 310 -3.59 12.24 -2.63
C PRO A 310 -3.30 12.68 -1.19
N MET A 311 -3.47 11.81 -0.21
CA MET A 311 -3.05 12.07 1.17
C MET A 311 -1.53 12.27 1.25
N HIS A 312 -0.75 11.42 0.60
CA HIS A 312 0.71 11.51 0.60
C HIS A 312 1.21 12.73 -0.18
N ALA A 313 0.56 13.07 -1.31
CA ALA A 313 0.84 14.31 -2.03
C ALA A 313 0.63 15.54 -1.13
N HIS A 314 -0.43 15.55 -0.32
CA HIS A 314 -0.66 16.59 0.66
C HIS A 314 0.39 16.62 1.77
N LEU A 315 0.77 15.46 2.32
CA LEU A 315 1.79 15.36 3.36
C LEU A 315 3.15 15.88 2.86
N TYR A 316 3.50 15.58 1.62
CA TYR A 316 4.69 16.12 0.95
C TYR A 316 4.60 17.65 0.80
N ARG A 317 3.52 18.15 0.21
CA ARG A 317 3.32 19.58 -0.07
C ARG A 317 3.30 20.43 1.20
N SER A 318 2.67 19.93 2.25
CA SER A 318 2.58 20.59 3.56
C SER A 318 3.81 20.41 4.44
N GLN A 319 4.80 19.66 3.98
CA GLN A 319 6.00 19.30 4.74
C GLN A 319 5.69 18.58 6.08
N ARG A 320 4.52 17.94 6.16
CA ARG A 320 4.18 17.11 7.33
C ARG A 320 4.93 15.78 7.33
N ALA A 321 5.28 15.27 6.16
CA ALA A 321 6.14 14.12 6.00
C ALA A 321 7.38 14.48 5.17
N GLU A 322 8.53 13.94 5.57
CA GLU A 322 9.73 13.94 4.77
C GLU A 322 9.66 12.79 3.76
N PHE A 323 10.00 13.06 2.51
CA PHE A 323 10.07 12.05 1.47
C PHE A 323 11.51 11.80 1.06
N ILE A 324 11.92 10.54 1.08
CA ILE A 324 13.27 10.09 0.77
C ILE A 324 13.20 9.11 -0.38
N SER A 325 14.03 9.32 -1.40
CA SER A 325 14.08 8.47 -2.59
C SER A 325 15.29 7.54 -2.50
N ILE A 326 15.06 6.23 -2.49
CA ILE A 326 16.09 5.19 -2.31
C ILE A 326 16.29 4.44 -3.64
N PRO A 327 17.53 4.33 -4.14
CA PRO A 327 17.87 3.48 -5.28
C PRO A 327 17.62 2.00 -5.02
N ASP A 328 17.30 1.26 -6.09
CA ASP A 328 17.05 -0.19 -6.03
C ASP A 328 18.24 -0.97 -5.43
N GLN A 329 19.48 -0.56 -5.70
CA GLN A 329 20.66 -1.22 -5.15
C GLN A 329 20.68 -1.15 -3.63
N GLU A 330 20.48 0.03 -3.06
CA GLU A 330 20.46 0.22 -1.60
C GLU A 330 19.34 -0.60 -0.95
N ALA A 331 18.18 -0.66 -1.61
CA ALA A 331 17.07 -1.48 -1.15
C ALA A 331 17.41 -2.99 -1.16
N MET A 332 18.08 -3.48 -2.21
CA MET A 332 18.52 -4.88 -2.28
C MET A 332 19.53 -5.20 -1.19
N ASP A 333 20.54 -4.35 -0.99
CA ASP A 333 21.55 -4.51 0.06
C ASP A 333 20.89 -4.53 1.46
N TRP A 334 19.86 -3.72 1.67
CA TRP A 334 19.09 -3.73 2.91
C TRP A 334 18.19 -4.95 3.07
N GLY A 335 17.66 -5.49 1.97
CA GLY A 335 16.96 -6.78 1.99
C GLY A 335 17.84 -7.89 2.54
N LEU A 336 19.10 -7.96 2.08
CA LEU A 336 20.10 -8.92 2.58
C LEU A 336 20.50 -8.60 4.03
N THR A 337 20.76 -7.33 4.34
CA THR A 337 21.15 -6.87 5.69
C THR A 337 20.11 -7.24 6.73
N LEU A 338 18.83 -6.94 6.49
CA LEU A 338 17.74 -7.28 7.41
C LEU A 338 17.61 -8.79 7.59
N SER A 339 17.78 -9.55 6.51
CA SER A 339 17.74 -11.02 6.54
C SER A 339 18.84 -11.58 7.42
N GLN A 340 20.07 -11.08 7.31
CA GLN A 340 21.23 -11.54 8.06
C GLN A 340 21.25 -11.05 9.51
N MET A 341 20.71 -9.87 9.78
CA MET A 341 20.69 -9.29 11.12
C MET A 341 19.53 -9.78 11.98
N GLU A 342 18.32 -9.78 11.42
CA GLU A 342 17.10 -10.05 12.20
C GLU A 342 16.40 -11.35 11.78
N GLY A 343 16.93 -12.09 10.78
CA GLY A 343 16.29 -13.30 10.29
C GLY A 343 14.96 -13.06 9.58
N ILE A 344 14.78 -11.85 9.03
CA ILE A 344 13.55 -11.43 8.36
C ILE A 344 13.87 -11.15 6.90
N ILE A 345 13.36 -11.96 5.99
CA ILE A 345 13.48 -11.71 4.54
C ILE A 345 12.31 -10.81 4.14
N PRO A 346 12.54 -9.50 3.92
CA PRO A 346 11.47 -8.56 3.61
C PRO A 346 11.08 -8.61 2.14
N ALA A 347 9.87 -8.19 1.81
CA ALA A 347 9.55 -7.75 0.46
C ALA A 347 10.47 -6.59 0.05
N ILE A 348 10.84 -6.51 -1.24
CA ILE A 348 11.75 -5.46 -1.74
C ILE A 348 11.17 -4.06 -1.47
N GLU A 349 9.83 -3.92 -1.50
CA GLU A 349 9.15 -2.69 -1.09
C GLU A 349 9.57 -2.25 0.31
N THR A 350 9.52 -3.19 1.25
CA THR A 350 9.88 -2.95 2.66
C THR A 350 11.36 -2.64 2.82
N ALA A 351 12.20 -3.31 2.06
CA ALA A 351 13.66 -3.13 2.11
C ALA A 351 14.08 -1.67 1.80
N HIS A 352 13.39 -0.98 0.87
CA HIS A 352 13.62 0.44 0.61
C HIS A 352 13.52 1.30 1.87
N ALA A 353 12.53 1.02 2.75
CA ALA A 353 12.34 1.81 3.95
C ALA A 353 13.52 1.73 4.93
N PHE A 354 14.18 0.58 5.00
CA PHE A 354 15.30 0.37 5.92
C PHE A 354 16.58 1.10 5.50
N ALA A 355 16.76 1.42 4.22
CA ALA A 355 17.91 2.17 3.73
C ALA A 355 18.02 3.60 4.33
N VAL A 356 16.95 4.10 4.93
CA VAL A 356 16.97 5.35 5.68
C VAL A 356 17.96 5.31 6.85
N LEU A 357 18.23 4.13 7.43
CA LEU A 357 19.18 3.96 8.55
C LEU A 357 20.63 4.29 8.17
N ASP A 358 21.01 4.18 6.90
CA ASP A 358 22.36 4.52 6.44
C ASP A 358 22.54 5.99 6.07
N ILE A 359 21.46 6.71 5.83
CA ILE A 359 21.50 8.11 5.38
C ILE A 359 21.05 9.10 6.45
N ARG A 360 20.45 8.62 7.54
CA ARG A 360 19.96 9.45 8.63
C ARG A 360 20.46 8.95 9.97
N GLN A 361 21.01 9.85 10.77
CA GLN A 361 21.37 9.57 12.15
C GLN A 361 20.17 9.84 13.07
N PHE A 362 19.95 8.94 14.00
CA PHE A 362 18.92 9.03 15.04
C PHE A 362 19.57 9.11 16.40
N SER A 363 18.90 9.75 17.35
CA SER A 363 19.44 9.88 18.73
C SER A 363 19.23 8.56 19.50
N PRO A 364 20.10 8.25 20.49
CA PRO A 364 20.05 6.98 21.23
C PRO A 364 18.73 6.68 21.94
N ASN A 365 17.97 7.71 22.31
CA ASN A 365 16.70 7.58 23.03
C ASN A 365 15.47 7.67 22.14
N GLU A 366 15.65 7.88 20.84
CA GLU A 366 14.53 7.93 19.90
C GLU A 366 13.97 6.52 19.65
N ILE A 367 12.65 6.45 19.51
CA ILE A 367 11.93 5.26 19.13
C ILE A 367 11.52 5.39 17.67
N ILE A 368 11.97 4.44 16.86
CA ILE A 368 11.69 4.39 15.43
C ILE A 368 10.81 3.17 15.15
N VAL A 369 9.71 3.38 14.45
CA VAL A 369 8.84 2.28 14.01
C VAL A 369 8.87 2.18 12.50
N PHE A 370 9.39 1.06 11.99
CA PHE A 370 9.30 0.68 10.58
C PHE A 370 8.07 -0.18 10.33
N ASN A 371 7.36 0.06 9.25
CA ASN A 371 6.33 -0.85 8.78
C ASN A 371 6.93 -1.96 7.91
N CYS A 372 7.07 -3.16 8.46
CA CYS A 372 7.46 -4.35 7.70
C CYS A 372 6.25 -4.83 6.89
N SER A 373 5.99 -4.17 5.75
CA SER A 373 4.72 -4.18 5.03
C SER A 373 4.38 -5.50 4.34
N GLY A 374 5.40 -6.33 4.06
CA GLY A 374 5.24 -7.63 3.43
C GLY A 374 6.51 -8.48 3.49
N ARG A 375 6.35 -9.80 3.34
CA ARG A 375 7.45 -10.77 3.32
C ARG A 375 8.02 -10.97 1.93
N GLY A 376 9.29 -11.39 1.88
CA GLY A 376 10.07 -11.52 0.65
C GLY A 376 9.87 -12.80 -0.15
N ASP A 377 8.98 -13.71 0.25
CA ASP A 377 8.77 -14.98 -0.46
C ASP A 377 8.42 -14.79 -1.95
N LYS A 378 7.73 -13.70 -2.27
CA LYS A 378 7.37 -13.34 -3.64
C LYS A 378 8.55 -12.83 -4.47
N ASP A 379 9.59 -12.35 -3.80
CA ASP A 379 10.75 -11.69 -4.40
C ASP A 379 12.01 -12.54 -4.34
N LEU A 380 11.89 -13.81 -3.87
CA LEU A 380 13.04 -14.68 -3.64
C LEU A 380 13.83 -14.92 -4.92
N ASP A 381 13.17 -15.13 -6.06
CA ASP A 381 13.84 -15.28 -7.36
C ASP A 381 14.65 -14.02 -7.72
N THR A 382 14.12 -12.83 -7.42
CA THR A 382 14.83 -11.56 -7.65
C THR A 382 16.07 -11.45 -6.74
N TYR A 383 15.96 -11.85 -5.46
CA TYR A 383 17.10 -11.89 -4.55
C TYR A 383 18.16 -12.90 -5.01
N ILE A 384 17.76 -14.11 -5.44
CA ILE A 384 18.65 -15.15 -5.97
C ILE A 384 19.42 -14.61 -7.19
N ASP A 385 18.71 -14.04 -8.15
CA ASP A 385 19.32 -13.52 -9.38
C ASP A 385 20.27 -12.36 -9.11
N TYR A 386 19.90 -11.47 -8.19
CA TYR A 386 20.70 -10.28 -7.87
C TYR A 386 21.99 -10.63 -7.12
N PHE A 387 21.90 -11.46 -6.08
CA PHE A 387 23.05 -11.82 -5.23
C PHE A 387 23.79 -13.07 -5.66
N LYS A 388 23.31 -13.77 -6.70
CA LYS A 388 23.89 -15.04 -7.17
C LYS A 388 23.93 -16.12 -6.06
N LEU A 389 22.86 -16.24 -5.32
CA LEU A 389 22.70 -17.19 -4.21
C LEU A 389 22.58 -18.63 -4.71
#